data_e515fbad8c6f42b54a4230a27606ceea
#
_entry.id   e515fbad8c6f42b54a4230a27606ceea
#
_cell.length_a   1.000
_cell.length_b   1.000
_cell.length_c   1.000
_cell.angle_alpha   90.00
_cell.angle_beta   90.00
_cell.angle_gamma   90.00
#
_symmetry.space_group_name_H-M   'P 1'
#
loop_
_entity.id
_entity.type
_entity.pdbx_description
1 polymer ?
#
loop_
_entity_poly.entity_id
_entity_poly.type
_entity_poly.pdbx_seq_one_letter_code
_entity_poly.pdbx_strand_id
1 'polypeptide(L)'
;MESDESMRILLANMAKMVEDTGGLAKVTSAFANEMQRRGHTVSLVYSDVRKGDFYYPLDPGIPAYDVCHFKGQSIRFPWYLKVKRELLRTFSKQKARTVNNDFAERFLLQNLKQTVEEVGPDVIVASQPAASKMLLCDLELNVPVITMSHGDPEDYFHIYPKKEIPSLEKSAVCQVLLPSFAQHIHDHLPRAKTVVIGNAIPQYEEQADLAGPKDRHTIVSVGRLTKNHKRPHLLIEAFAGLADKYPDWQVELWGDMDQRAFYEELKFMIKSKNLQDRVFLKGTSNEIPKILQRSDIFAFPSAYEGFGLALGEAMSMGLPAVGYKSCSAVNELIQDGLNGFLCEEGPEDLAAKLDRLMGDRALRVRMGQAARESMKQYAPEAIWDAWEKLLEDIAAKK
;
A
#
# COMPACT_ATOMS: atom_id res chain seq x y z
N MET A 1 -26.96 -3.45 23.51
CA MET A 1 -26.56 -4.84 23.73
C MET A 1 -25.50 -5.12 22.69
N GLU A 2 -24.26 -4.85 23.06
CA GLU A 2 -23.10 -5.21 22.26
C GLU A 2 -22.99 -6.73 22.31
N SER A 3 -23.01 -7.38 21.16
CA SER A 3 -22.69 -8.79 21.04
C SER A 3 -21.17 -8.90 21.08
N ASP A 4 -20.65 -9.06 22.29
CA ASP A 4 -19.20 -9.26 22.57
C ASP A 4 -18.81 -10.72 22.21
N GLU A 5 -19.14 -11.18 21.02
CA GLU A 5 -18.76 -12.52 20.57
C GLU A 5 -17.40 -12.46 19.88
N SER A 6 -16.36 -12.88 20.61
CA SER A 6 -15.02 -13.08 20.07
C SER A 6 -15.04 -14.05 18.89
N MET A 7 -14.61 -13.59 17.72
CA MET A 7 -14.48 -14.40 16.50
C MET A 7 -13.06 -14.95 16.35
N ARG A 8 -12.94 -16.12 15.71
CA ARG A 8 -11.66 -16.66 15.25
C ARG A 8 -11.42 -16.21 13.82
N ILE A 9 -10.47 -15.30 13.64
CA ILE A 9 -10.14 -14.69 12.36
C ILE A 9 -8.81 -15.27 11.86
N LEU A 10 -8.80 -15.83 10.65
CA LEU A 10 -7.56 -16.24 9.99
C LEU A 10 -7.20 -15.24 8.89
N LEU A 11 -6.07 -14.56 9.06
CA LEU A 11 -5.48 -13.78 7.97
C LEU A 11 -4.67 -14.71 7.06
N ALA A 12 -5.01 -14.76 5.78
CA ALA A 12 -4.31 -15.56 4.77
C ALA A 12 -3.50 -14.64 3.84
N ASN A 13 -2.25 -14.37 4.22
CA ASN A 13 -1.30 -13.61 3.39
C ASN A 13 -0.31 -14.56 2.72
N MET A 14 -0.67 -15.09 1.53
CA MET A 14 0.17 -16.00 0.77
C MET A 14 1.35 -15.29 0.07
N ALA A 15 2.01 -14.38 0.79
CA ALA A 15 3.20 -13.64 0.38
C ALA A 15 4.25 -13.63 1.51
N LYS A 16 5.41 -13.08 1.20
CA LYS A 16 6.50 -12.92 2.19
C LYS A 16 6.11 -11.94 3.29
N MET A 17 6.56 -12.23 4.50
CA MET A 17 6.40 -11.37 5.69
C MET A 17 7.74 -11.06 6.37
N VAL A 18 8.72 -11.98 6.27
CA VAL A 18 10.03 -11.86 6.92
C VAL A 18 10.81 -10.70 6.31
N GLU A 19 11.23 -9.75 7.16
CA GLU A 19 11.97 -8.54 6.76
C GLU A 19 11.31 -7.74 5.62
N ASP A 20 9.99 -7.85 5.44
CA ASP A 20 9.31 -7.12 4.39
C ASP A 20 8.84 -5.73 4.89
N THR A 21 9.42 -4.68 4.32
CA THR A 21 9.09 -3.27 4.57
C THR A 21 7.93 -2.78 3.70
N GLY A 22 7.30 -3.65 2.91
CA GLY A 22 6.23 -3.32 1.98
C GLY A 22 4.90 -2.98 2.65
N GLY A 23 4.03 -2.27 1.94
CA GLY A 23 2.71 -1.87 2.42
C GLY A 23 1.81 -3.06 2.78
N LEU A 24 1.92 -4.19 2.05
CA LEU A 24 1.15 -5.39 2.35
C LEU A 24 1.49 -5.96 3.74
N ALA A 25 2.78 -6.09 4.06
CA ALA A 25 3.21 -6.56 5.38
C ALA A 25 2.78 -5.59 6.48
N LYS A 26 2.90 -4.27 6.26
CA LYS A 26 2.44 -3.22 7.19
C LYS A 26 0.94 -3.36 7.50
N VAL A 27 0.12 -3.46 6.47
CA VAL A 27 -1.35 -3.57 6.63
C VAL A 27 -1.74 -4.89 7.29
N THR A 28 -1.10 -6.02 6.90
CA THR A 28 -1.38 -7.34 7.50
C THR A 28 -1.09 -7.33 9.01
N SER A 29 0.08 -6.82 9.43
CA SER A 29 0.42 -6.75 10.85
C SER A 29 -0.48 -5.78 11.62
N ALA A 30 -0.79 -4.61 11.04
CA ALA A 30 -1.69 -3.64 11.66
C ALA A 30 -3.10 -4.21 11.88
N PHE A 31 -3.64 -4.88 10.85
CA PHE A 31 -4.95 -5.53 10.95
C PHE A 31 -4.97 -6.63 12.03
N ALA A 32 -3.95 -7.51 12.02
CA ALA A 32 -3.87 -8.60 12.98
C ALA A 32 -3.84 -8.08 14.42
N ASN A 33 -2.95 -7.13 14.70
CA ASN A 33 -2.78 -6.55 16.02
C ASN A 33 -4.05 -5.83 16.48
N GLU A 34 -4.70 -5.10 15.59
CA GLU A 34 -5.90 -4.33 15.96
C GLU A 34 -7.10 -5.25 16.24
N MET A 35 -7.35 -6.26 15.42
CA MET A 35 -8.43 -7.22 15.69
C MET A 35 -8.17 -8.03 16.97
N GLN A 36 -6.91 -8.38 17.26
CA GLN A 36 -6.54 -8.98 18.55
C GLN A 36 -6.80 -8.03 19.71
N ARG A 37 -6.44 -6.75 19.61
CA ARG A 37 -6.70 -5.71 20.62
C ARG A 37 -8.21 -5.51 20.88
N ARG A 38 -9.03 -5.70 19.85
CA ARG A 38 -10.50 -5.62 19.94
C ARG A 38 -11.15 -6.88 20.52
N GLY A 39 -10.38 -7.87 20.93
CA GLY A 39 -10.86 -9.05 21.65
C GLY A 39 -11.11 -10.28 20.76
N HIS A 40 -10.83 -10.21 19.47
CA HIS A 40 -10.93 -11.38 18.59
C HIS A 40 -9.72 -12.30 18.73
N THR A 41 -9.89 -13.57 18.40
CA THR A 41 -8.78 -14.53 18.32
C THR A 41 -8.22 -14.54 16.90
N VAL A 42 -7.04 -13.94 16.72
CA VAL A 42 -6.44 -13.79 15.39
C VAL A 42 -5.32 -14.79 15.17
N SER A 43 -5.24 -15.35 13.98
CA SER A 43 -4.10 -16.16 13.49
C SER A 43 -3.68 -15.67 12.12
N LEU A 44 -2.37 -15.75 11.81
CA LEU A 44 -1.82 -15.42 10.51
C LEU A 44 -1.29 -16.67 9.82
N VAL A 45 -1.67 -16.92 8.56
CA VAL A 45 -0.98 -17.86 7.68
C VAL A 45 -0.28 -17.10 6.56
N TYR A 46 1.00 -17.43 6.33
CA TYR A 46 1.82 -16.74 5.33
C TYR A 46 2.76 -17.72 4.58
N SER A 47 3.41 -17.24 3.54
CA SER A 47 4.32 -18.03 2.70
C SER A 47 5.64 -17.30 2.53
N ASP A 48 6.67 -17.69 3.26
CA ASP A 48 8.02 -17.15 3.11
C ASP A 48 9.07 -18.25 3.05
N VAL A 49 9.99 -18.17 2.09
CA VAL A 49 11.12 -19.09 1.99
C VAL A 49 12.25 -18.74 2.96
N ARG A 50 12.23 -17.56 3.55
CA ARG A 50 13.19 -17.09 4.56
C ARG A 50 12.63 -17.35 5.95
N LYS A 51 13.54 -17.50 6.90
CA LYS A 51 13.24 -17.52 8.33
C LYS A 51 13.77 -16.25 8.95
N GLY A 52 13.06 -15.71 9.90
CA GLY A 52 13.43 -14.48 10.60
C GLY A 52 12.23 -13.77 11.16
N ASP A 53 12.46 -12.58 11.67
CA ASP A 53 11.42 -11.73 12.27
C ASP A 53 10.69 -10.91 11.21
N PHE A 54 9.49 -10.50 11.54
CA PHE A 54 8.72 -9.56 10.74
C PHE A 54 9.23 -8.14 10.99
N TYR A 55 9.39 -7.37 9.91
CA TYR A 55 9.76 -5.95 10.04
C TYR A 55 8.70 -5.15 10.80
N TYR A 56 7.42 -5.44 10.55
CA TYR A 56 6.29 -4.94 11.34
C TYR A 56 5.88 -6.02 12.33
N PRO A 57 6.13 -5.82 13.64
CA PRO A 57 5.93 -6.87 14.63
C PRO A 57 4.45 -7.23 14.78
N LEU A 58 4.19 -8.52 15.02
CA LEU A 58 2.91 -9.01 15.49
C LEU A 58 2.87 -9.01 17.01
N ASP A 59 1.67 -8.86 17.57
CA ASP A 59 1.43 -9.15 18.98
C ASP A 59 1.86 -10.59 19.29
N PRO A 60 2.61 -10.83 20.37
CA PRO A 60 3.09 -12.17 20.74
C PRO A 60 1.98 -13.21 20.95
N GLY A 61 0.74 -12.77 21.18
CA GLY A 61 -0.43 -13.63 21.31
C GLY A 61 -1.00 -14.13 19.97
N ILE A 62 -0.52 -13.64 18.82
CA ILE A 62 -1.00 -14.01 17.50
C ILE A 62 -0.16 -15.15 16.91
N PRO A 63 -0.71 -16.39 16.78
CA PRO A 63 -0.01 -17.48 16.11
C PRO A 63 0.22 -17.17 14.62
N ALA A 64 1.46 -17.39 14.15
CA ALA A 64 1.84 -17.20 12.75
C ALA A 64 2.33 -18.52 12.14
N TYR A 65 1.67 -18.98 11.10
CA TYR A 65 1.92 -20.25 10.42
C TYR A 65 2.58 -20.02 9.06
N ASP A 66 3.84 -20.41 8.93
CA ASP A 66 4.54 -20.38 7.64
C ASP A 66 4.29 -21.70 6.88
N VAL A 67 3.54 -21.64 5.80
CA VAL A 67 3.27 -22.83 4.98
C VAL A 67 4.50 -23.33 4.21
N CYS A 68 5.56 -22.54 4.09
CA CYS A 68 6.85 -22.99 3.57
C CYS A 68 7.69 -23.73 4.63
N HIS A 69 7.45 -23.50 5.93
CA HIS A 69 8.19 -24.11 7.04
C HIS A 69 7.24 -24.77 8.05
N PHE A 70 6.39 -25.66 7.56
CA PHE A 70 5.31 -26.24 8.33
C PHE A 70 5.69 -27.61 8.92
N LYS A 71 5.48 -27.79 10.25
CA LYS A 71 5.71 -29.08 10.97
C LYS A 71 7.10 -29.71 10.69
N GLY A 72 8.15 -28.86 10.68
CA GLY A 72 9.52 -29.32 10.47
C GLY A 72 9.93 -29.57 9.02
N GLN A 73 9.00 -29.46 8.08
CA GLN A 73 9.30 -29.48 6.64
C GLN A 73 9.71 -28.09 6.15
N SER A 74 10.59 -28.03 5.15
CA SER A 74 10.98 -26.78 4.49
C SER A 74 10.79 -26.92 2.99
N ILE A 75 9.84 -26.17 2.46
CA ILE A 75 9.49 -26.13 1.04
C ILE A 75 10.18 -24.94 0.41
N ARG A 76 11.04 -25.18 -0.55
CA ARG A 76 11.75 -24.12 -1.29
C ARG A 76 11.22 -24.03 -2.71
N PHE A 77 11.20 -22.79 -3.23
CA PHE A 77 10.83 -22.58 -4.62
C PHE A 77 11.90 -23.21 -5.54
N PRO A 78 11.56 -24.23 -6.36
CA PRO A 78 12.52 -24.97 -7.17
C PRO A 78 13.25 -24.07 -8.16
N TRP A 79 14.55 -24.29 -8.37
CA TRP A 79 15.37 -23.46 -9.25
C TRP A 79 14.85 -23.43 -10.70
N TYR A 80 14.36 -24.57 -11.21
CA TYR A 80 13.81 -24.65 -12.58
C TYR A 80 12.54 -23.81 -12.75
N LEU A 81 11.72 -23.68 -11.70
CA LEU A 81 10.55 -22.80 -11.70
C LEU A 81 10.96 -21.32 -11.64
N LYS A 82 12.08 -21.00 -10.94
CA LYS A 82 12.65 -19.65 -10.98
C LYS A 82 13.07 -19.28 -12.40
N VAL A 83 13.82 -20.14 -13.08
CA VAL A 83 14.23 -19.92 -14.46
C VAL A 83 13.03 -19.77 -15.37
N LYS A 84 12.06 -20.69 -15.29
CA LYS A 84 10.82 -20.63 -16.08
C LYS A 84 10.09 -19.30 -15.84
N ARG A 85 9.95 -18.87 -14.59
CA ARG A 85 9.28 -17.60 -14.23
C ARG A 85 9.97 -16.38 -14.81
N GLU A 86 11.31 -16.29 -14.68
CA GLU A 86 12.07 -15.15 -15.19
C GLU A 86 12.04 -15.10 -16.74
N LEU A 87 12.10 -16.24 -17.41
CA LEU A 87 11.93 -16.32 -18.86
C LEU A 87 10.51 -15.86 -19.28
N LEU A 88 9.47 -16.30 -18.57
CA LEU A 88 8.10 -15.88 -18.88
C LEU A 88 7.86 -14.40 -18.57
N ARG A 89 8.54 -13.83 -17.57
CA ARG A 89 8.41 -12.42 -17.19
C ARG A 89 8.81 -11.47 -18.32
N THR A 90 9.77 -11.86 -19.16
CA THR A 90 10.17 -11.04 -20.33
C THR A 90 9.08 -10.92 -21.38
N PHE A 91 8.15 -11.89 -21.44
CA PHE A 91 7.06 -11.93 -22.43
C PHE A 91 5.69 -11.58 -21.84
N SER A 92 5.43 -11.97 -20.59
CA SER A 92 4.13 -11.76 -19.95
C SER A 92 4.21 -11.86 -18.43
N LYS A 93 3.88 -10.77 -17.75
CA LYS A 93 3.76 -10.74 -16.28
C LYS A 93 2.73 -11.76 -15.79
N GLN A 94 1.61 -11.91 -16.47
CA GLN A 94 0.53 -12.86 -16.15
C GLN A 94 1.03 -14.31 -16.18
N LYS A 95 1.75 -14.71 -17.24
CA LYS A 95 2.32 -16.07 -17.34
C LYS A 95 3.39 -16.32 -16.27
N ALA A 96 4.20 -15.32 -15.93
CA ALA A 96 5.19 -15.44 -14.87
C ALA A 96 4.51 -15.64 -13.48
N ARG A 97 3.43 -14.92 -13.19
CA ARG A 97 2.65 -15.09 -11.96
C ARG A 97 1.97 -16.46 -11.87
N THR A 98 1.52 -17.02 -13.01
CA THR A 98 0.96 -18.38 -13.05
C THR A 98 1.93 -19.43 -12.50
N VAL A 99 3.25 -19.27 -12.72
CA VAL A 99 4.25 -20.20 -12.15
C VAL A 99 4.25 -20.18 -10.61
N ASN A 100 4.02 -19.00 -9.99
CA ASN A 100 3.92 -18.91 -8.53
C ASN A 100 2.63 -19.63 -8.03
N ASN A 101 1.50 -19.48 -8.73
CA ASN A 101 0.27 -20.16 -8.38
C ASN A 101 0.41 -21.69 -8.50
N ASP A 102 1.01 -22.17 -9.59
CA ASP A 102 1.26 -23.61 -9.80
C ASP A 102 2.16 -24.18 -8.70
N PHE A 103 3.16 -23.40 -8.25
CA PHE A 103 3.98 -23.79 -7.11
C PHE A 103 3.16 -23.87 -5.81
N ALA A 104 2.38 -22.83 -5.50
CA ALA A 104 1.58 -22.79 -4.27
C ALA A 104 0.55 -23.93 -4.24
N GLU A 105 -0.16 -24.13 -5.35
CA GLU A 105 -1.15 -25.20 -5.51
C GLU A 105 -0.52 -26.59 -5.32
N ARG A 106 0.65 -26.83 -5.90
CA ARG A 106 1.31 -28.13 -5.84
C ARG A 106 1.97 -28.43 -4.51
N PHE A 107 2.56 -27.44 -3.84
CA PHE A 107 3.44 -27.65 -2.71
C PHE A 107 2.95 -27.09 -1.39
N LEU A 108 2.11 -26.06 -1.40
CA LEU A 108 1.70 -25.36 -0.18
C LEU A 108 0.23 -25.63 0.21
N LEU A 109 -0.59 -26.15 -0.71
CA LEU A 109 -2.03 -26.30 -0.53
C LEU A 109 -2.37 -27.21 0.66
N GLN A 110 -1.65 -28.31 0.83
CA GLN A 110 -1.88 -29.24 1.93
C GLN A 110 -1.54 -28.62 3.30
N ASN A 111 -0.47 -27.83 3.38
CA ASN A 111 -0.09 -27.14 4.61
C ASN A 111 -1.11 -26.05 4.96
N LEU A 112 -1.61 -25.32 3.95
CA LEU A 112 -2.68 -24.35 4.12
C LEU A 112 -3.96 -25.02 4.66
N LYS A 113 -4.35 -26.14 4.06
CA LYS A 113 -5.52 -26.92 4.51
C LYS A 113 -5.41 -27.31 5.99
N GLN A 114 -4.28 -27.90 6.38
CA GLN A 114 -4.04 -28.28 7.76
C GLN A 114 -4.05 -27.09 8.73
N THR A 115 -3.48 -25.94 8.31
CA THR A 115 -3.53 -24.71 9.12
C THR A 115 -4.97 -24.24 9.33
N VAL A 116 -5.80 -24.24 8.28
CA VAL A 116 -7.22 -23.86 8.39
C VAL A 116 -7.97 -24.81 9.33
N GLU A 117 -7.71 -26.12 9.21
CA GLU A 117 -8.32 -27.14 10.08
C GLU A 117 -7.89 -26.97 11.56
N GLU A 118 -6.62 -26.66 11.81
CA GLU A 118 -6.09 -26.43 13.17
C GLU A 118 -6.65 -25.16 13.81
N VAL A 119 -6.75 -24.08 13.05
CA VAL A 119 -7.27 -22.78 13.53
C VAL A 119 -8.80 -22.85 13.67
N GLY A 120 -9.50 -23.51 12.78
CA GLY A 120 -10.95 -23.59 12.74
C GLY A 120 -11.62 -22.21 12.70
N PRO A 121 -11.28 -21.34 11.72
CA PRO A 121 -11.70 -19.93 11.74
C PRO A 121 -13.22 -19.79 11.49
N ASP A 122 -13.78 -18.71 12.03
CA ASP A 122 -15.16 -18.30 11.76
C ASP A 122 -15.24 -17.51 10.45
N VAL A 123 -14.18 -16.74 10.14
CA VAL A 123 -14.01 -15.98 8.91
C VAL A 123 -12.53 -15.96 8.50
N ILE A 124 -12.28 -15.97 7.19
CA ILE A 124 -10.92 -15.84 6.64
C ILE A 124 -10.81 -14.52 5.88
N VAL A 125 -9.76 -13.76 6.15
CA VAL A 125 -9.41 -12.55 5.38
C VAL A 125 -8.20 -12.85 4.52
N ALA A 126 -8.40 -12.97 3.21
CA ALA A 126 -7.36 -13.28 2.24
C ALA A 126 -6.79 -11.99 1.67
N SER A 127 -5.49 -11.79 1.84
CA SER A 127 -4.82 -10.54 1.44
C SER A 127 -4.63 -10.38 -0.08
N GLN A 128 -4.90 -11.40 -0.88
CA GLN A 128 -4.84 -11.30 -2.35
C GLN A 128 -5.69 -12.38 -3.04
N PRO A 129 -6.07 -12.16 -4.32
CA PRO A 129 -6.86 -13.13 -5.10
C PRO A 129 -6.23 -14.53 -5.18
N ALA A 130 -4.90 -14.63 -5.19
CA ALA A 130 -4.20 -15.92 -5.17
C ALA A 130 -4.49 -16.74 -3.90
N ALA A 131 -4.56 -16.09 -2.73
CA ALA A 131 -4.95 -16.73 -1.47
C ALA A 131 -6.41 -17.16 -1.51
N SER A 132 -7.31 -16.31 -1.97
CA SER A 132 -8.74 -16.63 -2.13
C SER A 132 -8.96 -17.77 -3.10
N LYS A 133 -8.20 -17.85 -4.20
CA LYS A 133 -8.24 -18.97 -5.14
C LYS A 133 -7.88 -20.29 -4.45
N MET A 134 -6.81 -20.32 -3.65
CA MET A 134 -6.41 -21.51 -2.92
C MET A 134 -7.51 -21.97 -1.94
N LEU A 135 -8.14 -21.03 -1.23
CA LEU A 135 -9.17 -21.32 -0.23
C LEU A 135 -10.51 -21.72 -0.86
N LEU A 136 -10.98 -20.96 -1.86
CA LEU A 136 -12.34 -21.07 -2.41
C LEU A 136 -12.44 -21.96 -3.66
N CYS A 137 -11.34 -22.09 -4.43
CA CYS A 137 -11.36 -22.84 -5.69
C CYS A 137 -10.58 -24.15 -5.60
N ASP A 138 -9.46 -24.19 -4.86
CA ASP A 138 -8.62 -25.39 -4.78
C ASP A 138 -8.99 -26.26 -3.57
N LEU A 139 -9.28 -25.65 -2.41
CA LEU A 139 -9.70 -26.35 -1.19
C LEU A 139 -11.23 -26.44 -1.03
N GLU A 140 -11.97 -25.62 -1.77
CA GLU A 140 -13.44 -25.55 -1.74
C GLU A 140 -13.99 -25.40 -0.30
N LEU A 141 -13.37 -24.52 0.50
CA LEU A 141 -13.76 -24.33 1.90
C LEU A 141 -15.15 -23.70 2.00
N ASN A 142 -15.90 -24.12 3.01
CA ASN A 142 -17.22 -23.55 3.34
C ASN A 142 -17.13 -22.35 4.31
N VAL A 143 -15.94 -22.04 4.85
CA VAL A 143 -15.72 -20.86 5.69
C VAL A 143 -15.81 -19.60 4.82
N PRO A 144 -16.54 -18.57 5.24
CA PRO A 144 -16.61 -17.33 4.46
C PRO A 144 -15.23 -16.68 4.32
N VAL A 145 -14.90 -16.26 3.10
CA VAL A 145 -13.63 -15.61 2.77
C VAL A 145 -13.92 -14.19 2.29
N ILE A 146 -13.26 -13.20 2.91
CA ILE A 146 -13.19 -11.81 2.47
C ILE A 146 -11.90 -11.67 1.66
N THR A 147 -11.97 -11.24 0.41
CA THR A 147 -10.79 -10.97 -0.40
C THR A 147 -10.42 -9.49 -0.31
N MET A 148 -9.24 -9.17 0.26
CA MET A 148 -8.72 -7.80 0.30
C MET A 148 -8.06 -7.41 -1.02
N SER A 149 -8.18 -6.14 -1.37
CA SER A 149 -7.40 -5.49 -2.42
C SER A 149 -6.35 -4.55 -1.81
N HIS A 150 -5.13 -4.65 -2.30
CA HIS A 150 -4.02 -3.76 -1.92
C HIS A 150 -3.52 -2.90 -3.09
N GLY A 151 -4.20 -2.96 -4.22
CA GLY A 151 -3.93 -2.21 -5.42
C GLY A 151 -5.20 -2.04 -6.24
N ASP A 152 -5.08 -1.40 -7.40
CA ASP A 152 -6.18 -1.26 -8.33
C ASP A 152 -6.64 -2.64 -8.84
N PRO A 153 -7.90 -3.04 -8.60
CA PRO A 153 -8.42 -4.33 -9.06
C PRO A 153 -8.47 -4.48 -10.59
N GLU A 154 -8.36 -3.42 -11.35
CA GLU A 154 -8.24 -3.49 -12.82
C GLU A 154 -7.05 -4.38 -13.23
N ASP A 155 -5.98 -4.35 -12.44
CA ASP A 155 -4.82 -5.23 -12.60
C ASP A 155 -5.17 -6.73 -12.54
N TYR A 156 -6.23 -7.13 -11.81
CA TYR A 156 -6.65 -8.53 -11.71
C TYR A 156 -7.04 -9.11 -13.06
N PHE A 157 -7.63 -8.30 -13.91
CA PHE A 157 -8.12 -8.72 -15.22
C PHE A 157 -7.04 -8.69 -16.30
N HIS A 158 -5.98 -7.91 -16.13
CA HIS A 158 -4.91 -7.70 -17.11
C HIS A 158 -3.59 -8.38 -16.77
N ILE A 159 -3.20 -8.39 -15.50
CA ILE A 159 -1.86 -8.78 -15.05
C ILE A 159 -1.87 -10.07 -14.23
N TYR A 160 -2.99 -10.36 -13.53
CA TYR A 160 -3.10 -11.55 -12.67
C TYR A 160 -3.51 -12.80 -13.46
N PRO A 161 -3.14 -14.01 -12.97
CA PRO A 161 -3.58 -15.25 -13.61
C PRO A 161 -5.10 -15.36 -13.67
N LYS A 162 -5.64 -15.66 -14.85
CA LYS A 162 -7.10 -15.77 -15.05
C LYS A 162 -7.78 -16.77 -14.12
N LYS A 163 -7.05 -17.78 -13.64
CA LYS A 163 -7.56 -18.78 -12.70
C LYS A 163 -7.82 -18.23 -11.28
N GLU A 164 -7.37 -17.02 -10.97
CA GLU A 164 -7.68 -16.34 -9.71
C GLU A 164 -9.05 -15.64 -9.75
N ILE A 165 -9.51 -15.21 -10.92
CA ILE A 165 -10.73 -14.41 -11.10
C ILE A 165 -11.98 -15.07 -10.51
N PRO A 166 -12.25 -16.40 -10.68
CA PRO A 166 -13.43 -17.02 -10.12
C PRO A 166 -13.53 -16.93 -8.59
N SER A 167 -12.39 -16.77 -7.90
CA SER A 167 -12.39 -16.62 -6.44
C SER A 167 -13.01 -15.29 -5.98
N LEU A 168 -12.98 -14.26 -6.81
CA LEU A 168 -13.59 -12.96 -6.49
C LEU A 168 -15.12 -13.07 -6.42
N GLU A 169 -15.75 -13.80 -7.36
CA GLU A 169 -17.19 -14.03 -7.32
C GLU A 169 -17.60 -15.01 -6.20
N LYS A 170 -16.73 -15.95 -5.83
CA LYS A 170 -16.97 -16.90 -4.73
C LYS A 170 -16.72 -16.28 -3.35
N SER A 171 -16.02 -15.16 -3.26
CA SER A 171 -15.78 -14.46 -2.01
C SER A 171 -17.09 -14.00 -1.37
N ALA A 172 -17.18 -14.06 -0.05
CA ALA A 172 -18.30 -13.49 0.69
C ALA A 172 -18.46 -12.00 0.35
N VAL A 173 -17.31 -11.31 0.22
CA VAL A 173 -17.18 -9.94 -0.28
C VAL A 173 -15.73 -9.68 -0.72
N CYS A 174 -15.55 -8.82 -1.73
CA CYS A 174 -14.27 -8.23 -2.10
C CYS A 174 -14.16 -6.86 -1.42
N GLN A 175 -13.25 -6.73 -0.46
CA GLN A 175 -12.93 -5.42 0.08
C GLN A 175 -11.98 -4.69 -0.87
N VAL A 176 -12.28 -3.44 -1.16
CA VAL A 176 -11.48 -2.54 -1.98
C VAL A 176 -11.20 -1.24 -1.25
N LEU A 177 -10.12 -0.56 -1.64
CA LEU A 177 -9.62 0.59 -0.90
C LEU A 177 -10.36 1.89 -1.25
N LEU A 178 -10.93 1.99 -2.45
CA LEU A 178 -11.49 3.22 -3.01
C LEU A 178 -12.77 2.93 -3.81
N PRO A 179 -13.69 3.90 -3.95
CA PRO A 179 -14.92 3.74 -4.72
C PRO A 179 -14.72 3.34 -6.18
N SER A 180 -13.75 3.92 -6.89
CA SER A 180 -13.44 3.53 -8.28
C SER A 180 -13.02 2.07 -8.38
N PHE A 181 -12.34 1.55 -7.37
CA PHE A 181 -11.90 0.15 -7.34
C PHE A 181 -13.06 -0.83 -7.23
N ALA A 182 -14.15 -0.46 -6.56
CA ALA A 182 -15.38 -1.25 -6.57
C ALA A 182 -15.99 -1.28 -7.97
N GLN A 183 -15.99 -0.15 -8.69
CA GLN A 183 -16.47 -0.08 -10.05
C GLN A 183 -15.63 -0.95 -11.01
N HIS A 184 -14.30 -0.92 -10.89
CA HIS A 184 -13.40 -1.79 -11.69
C HIS A 184 -13.72 -3.27 -11.52
N ILE A 185 -14.06 -3.73 -10.31
CA ILE A 185 -14.53 -5.11 -10.12
C ILE A 185 -15.88 -5.33 -10.82
N HIS A 186 -16.85 -4.44 -10.65
CA HIS A 186 -18.18 -4.60 -11.20
C HIS A 186 -18.23 -4.54 -12.73
N ASP A 187 -17.35 -3.79 -13.36
CA ASP A 187 -17.24 -3.70 -14.83
C ASP A 187 -16.90 -5.06 -15.46
N HIS A 188 -16.13 -5.89 -14.77
CA HIS A 188 -15.74 -7.23 -15.21
C HIS A 188 -16.57 -8.36 -14.57
N LEU A 189 -16.99 -8.18 -13.31
CA LEU A 189 -17.71 -9.16 -12.50
C LEU A 189 -18.94 -8.52 -11.83
N PRO A 190 -20.05 -8.31 -12.58
CA PRO A 190 -21.22 -7.61 -12.06
C PRO A 190 -21.90 -8.29 -10.86
N ARG A 191 -21.62 -9.58 -10.63
CA ARG A 191 -22.19 -10.35 -9.50
C ARG A 191 -21.31 -10.36 -8.26
N ALA A 192 -20.05 -9.93 -8.35
CA ALA A 192 -19.16 -9.87 -7.21
C ALA A 192 -19.67 -8.83 -6.20
N LYS A 193 -19.70 -9.21 -4.92
CA LYS A 193 -20.03 -8.27 -3.85
C LYS A 193 -18.79 -7.48 -3.50
N THR A 194 -18.91 -6.18 -3.35
CA THR A 194 -17.81 -5.30 -2.96
C THR A 194 -18.17 -4.48 -1.74
N VAL A 195 -17.15 -4.09 -0.97
CA VAL A 195 -17.24 -3.11 0.11
C VAL A 195 -16.02 -2.20 0.04
N VAL A 196 -16.21 -0.92 0.24
CA VAL A 196 -15.14 0.07 0.26
C VAL A 196 -14.70 0.31 1.70
N ILE A 197 -13.50 -0.12 2.05
CA ILE A 197 -12.84 0.18 3.33
C ILE A 197 -11.40 0.55 3.00
N GLY A 198 -11.03 1.81 3.21
CA GLY A 198 -9.68 2.31 2.96
C GLY A 198 -8.65 1.79 3.97
N ASN A 199 -7.41 2.16 3.80
CA ASN A 199 -6.38 1.90 4.81
C ASN A 199 -6.46 2.94 5.92
N ALA A 200 -6.20 2.51 7.16
CA ALA A 200 -6.07 3.40 8.30
C ALA A 200 -4.88 4.36 8.12
N ILE A 201 -5.15 5.64 8.26
CA ILE A 201 -4.14 6.70 8.20
C ILE A 201 -3.97 7.30 9.60
N PRO A 202 -2.73 7.33 10.13
CA PRO A 202 -2.46 7.97 11.41
C PRO A 202 -2.99 9.39 11.45
N GLN A 203 -3.63 9.76 12.55
CA GLN A 203 -4.08 11.14 12.81
C GLN A 203 -3.10 11.78 13.78
N TYR A 204 -2.28 12.71 13.28
CA TYR A 204 -1.25 13.34 14.07
C TYR A 204 -1.84 14.50 14.90
N GLU A 205 -1.49 14.56 16.18
CA GLU A 205 -1.85 15.72 17.05
C GLU A 205 -1.12 16.97 16.57
N GLU A 206 0.19 16.86 16.36
CA GLU A 206 1.02 17.91 15.80
C GLU A 206 0.82 18.02 14.27
N GLN A 207 0.98 19.22 13.75
CA GLN A 207 0.82 19.53 12.33
C GLN A 207 2.09 20.10 11.75
N ALA A 208 2.18 20.08 10.41
CA ALA A 208 3.19 20.83 9.69
C ALA A 208 3.01 22.33 9.94
N ASP A 209 4.07 23.00 10.35
CA ASP A 209 4.06 24.45 10.50
C ASP A 209 4.24 25.13 9.14
N LEU A 210 3.12 25.41 8.47
CA LEU A 210 3.10 26.13 7.19
C LEU A 210 2.99 27.64 7.38
N ALA A 211 2.71 28.11 8.61
CA ALA A 211 2.47 29.50 8.94
C ALA A 211 3.67 30.19 9.56
N GLY A 212 4.55 29.48 10.23
CA GLY A 212 5.74 30.02 10.87
C GLY A 212 6.83 30.50 9.89
N PRO A 213 7.73 31.38 10.34
CA PRO A 213 8.91 31.73 9.55
C PRO A 213 9.87 30.54 9.49
N LYS A 214 10.44 30.31 8.31
CA LYS A 214 11.47 29.27 8.09
C LYS A 214 12.61 29.85 7.26
N ASP A 215 13.84 29.51 7.62
CA ASP A 215 15.02 29.87 6.83
C ASP A 215 15.06 29.07 5.52
N ARG A 216 14.51 27.84 5.56
CA ARG A 216 14.38 26.95 4.40
C ARG A 216 13.03 26.27 4.37
N HIS A 217 12.43 26.25 3.21
CA HIS A 217 11.21 25.49 2.90
C HIS A 217 11.55 24.16 2.23
N THR A 218 10.75 23.13 2.49
CA THR A 218 11.02 21.77 2.01
C THR A 218 9.85 21.18 1.23
N ILE A 219 10.12 20.79 0.00
CA ILE A 219 9.29 19.82 -0.74
C ILE A 219 9.78 18.43 -0.36
N VAL A 220 8.92 17.60 0.18
CA VAL A 220 9.26 16.24 0.58
C VAL A 220 8.55 15.22 -0.29
N SER A 221 9.24 14.13 -0.61
CA SER A 221 8.67 12.93 -1.22
C SER A 221 9.13 11.71 -0.44
N VAL A 222 8.19 10.80 -0.12
CA VAL A 222 8.45 9.61 0.68
C VAL A 222 8.01 8.36 -0.08
N GLY A 223 8.93 7.42 -0.26
CA GLY A 223 8.68 6.15 -0.94
C GLY A 223 9.96 5.58 -1.56
N ARG A 224 9.96 4.29 -1.90
CA ARG A 224 11.11 3.64 -2.56
C ARG A 224 11.50 4.41 -3.83
N LEU A 225 12.76 4.76 -3.98
CA LEU A 225 13.24 5.53 -5.13
C LEU A 225 13.34 4.62 -6.37
N THR A 226 12.23 4.47 -7.08
CA THR A 226 12.10 3.61 -8.26
C THR A 226 11.76 4.41 -9.51
N LYS A 227 12.39 4.06 -10.65
CA LYS A 227 12.25 4.81 -11.91
C LYS A 227 10.84 4.80 -12.47
N ASN A 228 10.20 3.61 -12.50
CA ASN A 228 8.94 3.41 -13.22
C ASN A 228 7.69 3.47 -12.31
N HIS A 229 7.87 3.57 -10.98
CA HIS A 229 6.76 3.58 -10.03
C HIS A 229 6.70 4.93 -9.30
N LYS A 230 7.66 5.22 -8.42
CA LYS A 230 7.66 6.46 -7.62
C LYS A 230 8.22 7.68 -8.35
N ARG A 231 9.00 7.48 -9.40
CA ARG A 231 9.48 8.48 -10.37
C ARG A 231 10.08 9.76 -9.77
N PRO A 232 10.98 9.71 -8.77
CA PRO A 232 11.54 10.89 -8.13
C PRO A 232 12.31 11.80 -9.09
N HIS A 233 12.80 11.27 -10.23
CA HIS A 233 13.45 12.03 -11.28
C HIS A 233 12.55 13.15 -11.84
N LEU A 234 11.23 12.91 -11.97
CA LEU A 234 10.30 13.94 -12.44
C LEU A 234 10.17 15.11 -11.47
N LEU A 235 10.28 14.85 -10.16
CA LEU A 235 10.32 15.92 -9.16
C LEU A 235 11.63 16.72 -9.23
N ILE A 236 12.77 16.06 -9.47
CA ILE A 236 14.06 16.75 -9.66
C ILE A 236 14.02 17.63 -10.91
N GLU A 237 13.44 17.12 -12.00
CA GLU A 237 13.29 17.90 -13.25
C GLU A 237 12.38 19.11 -13.05
N ALA A 238 11.22 18.93 -12.42
CA ALA A 238 10.28 20.00 -12.11
C ALA A 238 10.91 21.09 -11.22
N PHE A 239 11.60 20.67 -10.16
CA PHE A 239 12.26 21.62 -9.25
C PHE A 239 13.43 22.37 -9.88
N ALA A 240 14.15 21.74 -10.81
CA ALA A 240 15.25 22.39 -11.51
C ALA A 240 14.84 23.69 -12.23
N GLY A 241 13.62 23.72 -12.79
CA GLY A 241 13.05 24.92 -13.41
C GLY A 241 12.63 26.02 -12.43
N LEU A 242 12.57 25.71 -11.13
CA LEU A 242 12.10 26.62 -10.08
C LEU A 242 13.21 27.06 -9.11
N ALA A 243 14.33 26.35 -9.09
CA ALA A 243 15.36 26.51 -8.08
C ALA A 243 15.94 27.92 -8.00
N ASP A 244 16.16 28.61 -9.13
CA ASP A 244 16.69 29.98 -9.17
C ASP A 244 15.64 31.02 -8.70
N LYS A 245 14.36 30.76 -8.97
CA LYS A 245 13.25 31.62 -8.54
C LYS A 245 13.03 31.55 -7.03
N TYR A 246 13.32 30.41 -6.41
CA TYR A 246 13.07 30.16 -5.00
C TYR A 246 14.34 29.67 -4.27
N PRO A 247 15.27 30.57 -3.95
CA PRO A 247 16.57 30.23 -3.36
C PRO A 247 16.48 29.67 -1.94
N ASP A 248 15.37 29.83 -1.24
CA ASP A 248 15.07 29.35 0.10
C ASP A 248 14.38 27.96 0.12
N TRP A 249 14.14 27.34 -1.05
CA TRP A 249 13.49 26.03 -1.15
C TRP A 249 14.47 24.89 -1.42
N GLN A 250 14.16 23.71 -0.91
CA GLN A 250 14.89 22.46 -1.14
C GLN A 250 13.94 21.30 -1.36
N VAL A 251 14.47 20.18 -1.90
CA VAL A 251 13.76 18.91 -2.08
C VAL A 251 14.44 17.82 -1.25
N GLU A 252 13.67 17.09 -0.48
CA GLU A 252 14.13 15.89 0.21
C GLU A 252 13.41 14.64 -0.32
N LEU A 253 14.20 13.67 -0.78
CA LEU A 253 13.72 12.39 -1.29
C LEU A 253 14.07 11.30 -0.27
N TRP A 254 13.04 10.77 0.40
CA TRP A 254 13.16 9.77 1.46
C TRP A 254 12.67 8.41 0.99
N GLY A 255 13.47 7.39 1.19
CA GLY A 255 13.12 6.00 0.89
C GLY A 255 14.31 5.15 0.48
N ASP A 256 14.03 3.86 0.35
CA ASP A 256 15.01 2.87 -0.04
C ASP A 256 15.48 3.04 -1.49
N MET A 257 16.75 2.72 -1.73
CA MET A 257 17.49 2.94 -2.96
C MET A 257 18.01 1.62 -3.54
N ASP A 258 17.18 0.59 -3.56
CA ASP A 258 17.51 -0.76 -4.03
C ASP A 258 18.07 -0.81 -5.48
N GLN A 259 17.68 0.16 -6.32
CA GLN A 259 18.08 0.23 -7.72
C GLN A 259 19.36 1.07 -7.87
N ARG A 260 20.52 0.47 -7.61
CA ARG A 260 21.83 1.18 -7.63
C ARG A 260 22.05 1.99 -8.91
N ALA A 261 21.75 1.43 -10.08
CA ALA A 261 21.92 2.15 -11.36
C ALA A 261 21.04 3.41 -11.44
N PHE A 262 19.80 3.33 -10.98
CA PHE A 262 18.91 4.47 -10.96
C PHE A 262 19.30 5.50 -9.89
N TYR A 263 19.85 5.05 -8.77
CA TYR A 263 20.39 5.95 -7.76
C TYR A 263 21.56 6.79 -8.30
N GLU A 264 22.48 6.18 -9.05
CA GLU A 264 23.56 6.92 -9.69
C GLU A 264 23.04 7.87 -10.80
N GLU A 265 21.98 7.49 -11.52
CA GLU A 265 21.29 8.36 -12.48
C GLU A 265 20.72 9.62 -11.78
N LEU A 266 20.06 9.45 -10.61
CA LEU A 266 19.55 10.59 -9.83
C LEU A 266 20.69 11.51 -9.36
N LYS A 267 21.79 10.98 -8.86
CA LYS A 267 22.96 11.75 -8.46
C LYS A 267 23.57 12.55 -9.63
N PHE A 268 23.69 11.91 -10.79
CA PHE A 268 24.15 12.57 -12.00
C PHE A 268 23.21 13.70 -12.42
N MET A 269 21.89 13.47 -12.37
CA MET A 269 20.88 14.48 -12.67
C MET A 269 20.99 15.69 -11.73
N ILE A 270 21.08 15.47 -10.43
CA ILE A 270 21.24 16.52 -9.41
C ILE A 270 22.51 17.35 -9.72
N LYS A 271 23.62 16.67 -10.02
CA LYS A 271 24.88 17.35 -10.34
C LYS A 271 24.81 18.14 -11.65
N SER A 272 24.27 17.55 -12.71
CA SER A 272 24.19 18.20 -14.03
C SER A 272 23.29 19.43 -14.04
N LYS A 273 22.34 19.51 -13.09
CA LYS A 273 21.42 20.65 -12.90
C LYS A 273 21.89 21.63 -11.81
N ASN A 274 23.10 21.46 -11.26
CA ASN A 274 23.67 22.28 -10.16
C ASN A 274 22.78 22.35 -8.92
N LEU A 275 22.15 21.22 -8.54
CA LEU A 275 21.20 21.13 -7.43
C LEU A 275 21.77 20.42 -6.19
N GLN A 276 23.10 20.26 -6.05
CA GLN A 276 23.72 19.45 -4.99
C GLN A 276 23.41 19.96 -3.58
N ASP A 277 23.22 21.28 -3.42
CA ASP A 277 22.92 21.93 -2.15
C ASP A 277 21.39 22.16 -1.95
N ARG A 278 20.58 21.63 -2.84
CA ARG A 278 19.15 21.90 -2.90
C ARG A 278 18.27 20.61 -2.99
N VAL A 279 18.79 19.52 -3.52
CA VAL A 279 18.09 18.24 -3.67
C VAL A 279 18.87 17.16 -2.96
N PHE A 280 18.24 16.51 -1.99
CA PHE A 280 18.87 15.55 -1.10
C PHE A 280 18.24 14.17 -1.21
N LEU A 281 19.05 13.15 -1.48
CA LEU A 281 18.70 11.74 -1.39
C LEU A 281 18.99 11.27 0.03
N LYS A 282 17.96 11.08 0.87
CA LYS A 282 18.08 10.96 2.33
C LYS A 282 18.10 9.51 2.84
N GLY A 283 17.73 8.51 2.00
CA GLY A 283 17.58 7.14 2.45
C GLY A 283 16.33 6.89 3.28
N THR A 284 16.33 5.82 4.07
CA THR A 284 15.20 5.44 4.94
C THR A 284 15.26 6.12 6.29
N SER A 285 14.10 6.31 6.93
CA SER A 285 14.00 6.87 8.29
C SER A 285 12.82 6.24 9.03
N ASN A 286 12.99 6.07 10.34
CA ASN A 286 11.91 5.70 11.26
C ASN A 286 11.18 6.92 11.82
N GLU A 287 11.61 8.15 11.48
CA GLU A 287 11.05 9.41 11.97
C GLU A 287 10.27 10.16 10.87
N ILE A 288 9.59 9.43 9.97
CA ILE A 288 8.80 10.06 8.91
C ILE A 288 7.82 11.11 9.43
N PRO A 289 7.11 10.93 10.56
CA PRO A 289 6.23 11.99 11.08
C PRO A 289 6.96 13.33 11.33
N LYS A 290 8.14 13.32 11.93
CA LYS A 290 8.94 14.54 12.17
C LYS A 290 9.42 15.18 10.87
N ILE A 291 9.72 14.36 9.86
CA ILE A 291 10.13 14.83 8.54
C ILE A 291 8.96 15.53 7.86
N LEU A 292 7.77 14.94 7.90
CA LEU A 292 6.57 15.56 7.35
C LEU A 292 6.21 16.85 8.10
N GLN A 293 6.29 16.86 9.43
CA GLN A 293 5.98 18.02 10.28
C GLN A 293 6.81 19.26 9.93
N ARG A 294 8.10 19.09 9.60
CA ARG A 294 8.98 20.21 9.24
C ARG A 294 8.93 20.61 7.76
N SER A 295 8.21 19.85 6.93
CA SER A 295 8.08 20.09 5.49
C SER A 295 6.97 21.09 5.17
N ASP A 296 6.86 21.49 3.89
CA ASP A 296 5.92 22.51 3.44
C ASP A 296 4.99 22.03 2.32
N ILE A 297 5.47 21.12 1.46
CA ILE A 297 4.73 20.52 0.34
C ILE A 297 5.08 19.04 0.26
N PHE A 298 4.09 18.19 0.04
CA PHE A 298 4.31 16.80 -0.30
C PHE A 298 4.16 16.57 -1.80
N ALA A 299 5.24 16.14 -2.47
CA ALA A 299 5.20 15.80 -3.89
C ALA A 299 5.22 14.29 -4.10
N PHE A 300 4.25 13.79 -4.85
CA PHE A 300 4.04 12.36 -5.04
C PHE A 300 3.92 11.99 -6.53
N PRO A 301 5.04 12.00 -7.29
CA PRO A 301 5.04 11.79 -8.73
C PRO A 301 4.89 10.31 -9.14
N SER A 302 4.17 9.52 -8.35
CA SER A 302 3.94 8.10 -8.59
C SER A 302 3.16 7.84 -9.88
N ALA A 303 3.48 6.73 -10.56
CA ALA A 303 2.77 6.30 -11.76
C ALA A 303 1.45 5.61 -11.42
N TYR A 304 1.42 4.86 -10.34
CA TYR A 304 0.21 4.24 -9.79
C TYR A 304 0.38 3.98 -8.30
N GLU A 305 -0.72 3.87 -7.58
CA GLU A 305 -0.77 3.53 -6.16
C GLU A 305 -1.97 2.63 -5.86
N GLY A 306 -1.84 1.77 -4.85
CA GLY A 306 -2.98 1.03 -4.32
C GLY A 306 -3.88 1.88 -3.43
N PHE A 307 -3.26 2.70 -2.57
CA PHE A 307 -3.94 3.67 -1.72
C PHE A 307 -3.10 4.95 -1.54
N GLY A 308 -1.78 4.81 -1.53
CA GLY A 308 -0.89 5.94 -1.29
C GLY A 308 -0.74 6.27 0.19
N LEU A 309 -0.38 5.29 1.04
CA LEU A 309 -0.21 5.49 2.49
C LEU A 309 0.65 6.71 2.82
N ALA A 310 1.80 6.89 2.15
CA ALA A 310 2.67 8.03 2.38
C ALA A 310 2.01 9.37 2.02
N LEU A 311 1.15 9.39 0.99
CA LEU A 311 0.34 10.56 0.64
C LEU A 311 -0.68 10.86 1.74
N GLY A 312 -1.42 9.83 2.19
CA GLY A 312 -2.38 9.98 3.28
C GLY A 312 -1.73 10.45 4.59
N GLU A 313 -0.56 9.90 4.95
CA GLU A 313 0.21 10.33 6.11
C GLU A 313 0.65 11.81 6.01
N ALA A 314 1.13 12.24 4.84
CA ALA A 314 1.50 13.62 4.61
C ALA A 314 0.31 14.58 4.66
N MET A 315 -0.82 14.20 4.05
CA MET A 315 -2.06 14.98 4.10
C MET A 315 -2.63 15.06 5.52
N SER A 316 -2.57 13.97 6.29
CA SER A 316 -2.96 13.94 7.71
C SER A 316 -2.09 14.84 8.57
N MET A 317 -0.80 15.00 8.23
CA MET A 317 0.11 15.97 8.87
C MET A 317 -0.24 17.43 8.53
N GLY A 318 -1.13 17.64 7.56
CA GLY A 318 -1.52 18.97 7.10
C GLY A 318 -0.66 19.52 5.97
N LEU A 319 0.00 18.66 5.20
CA LEU A 319 0.76 19.09 4.01
C LEU A 319 -0.17 19.14 2.78
N PRO A 320 -0.15 20.25 2.00
CA PRO A 320 -0.75 20.25 0.67
C PRO A 320 0.04 19.29 -0.22
N ALA A 321 -0.69 18.51 -1.02
CA ALA A 321 -0.10 17.48 -1.85
C ALA A 321 -0.12 17.83 -3.34
N VAL A 322 0.87 17.33 -4.09
CA VAL A 322 0.90 17.42 -5.55
C VAL A 322 1.16 16.04 -6.12
N GLY A 323 0.32 15.58 -7.03
CA GLY A 323 0.44 14.26 -7.65
C GLY A 323 -0.20 14.20 -9.04
N TYR A 324 -0.01 13.09 -9.76
CA TYR A 324 -0.52 12.96 -11.11
C TYR A 324 -1.99 12.51 -11.16
N LYS A 325 -2.77 13.17 -11.99
CA LYS A 325 -4.17 12.85 -12.26
C LYS A 325 -4.38 11.45 -12.84
N SER A 326 -3.40 10.95 -13.58
CA SER A 326 -3.39 9.60 -14.15
C SER A 326 -3.10 8.50 -13.13
N CYS A 327 -2.62 8.86 -11.92
CA CYS A 327 -2.26 7.90 -10.89
C CYS A 327 -3.50 7.50 -10.09
N SER A 328 -3.90 6.22 -10.18
CA SER A 328 -4.96 5.64 -9.36
C SER A 328 -4.67 5.85 -7.86
N ALA A 329 -5.69 6.00 -7.06
CA ALA A 329 -5.68 6.40 -5.66
C ALA A 329 -5.25 7.87 -5.43
N VAL A 330 -4.21 8.37 -6.05
CA VAL A 330 -3.78 9.77 -5.91
C VAL A 330 -4.87 10.72 -6.38
N ASN A 331 -5.51 10.41 -7.51
CA ASN A 331 -6.59 11.20 -8.10
C ASN A 331 -7.92 11.15 -7.34
N GLU A 332 -8.04 10.29 -6.33
CA GLU A 332 -9.19 10.26 -5.42
C GLU A 332 -8.88 10.89 -4.06
N LEU A 333 -7.66 10.72 -3.54
CA LEU A 333 -7.24 11.35 -2.30
C LEU A 333 -7.00 12.85 -2.45
N ILE A 334 -6.41 13.28 -3.59
CA ILE A 334 -6.23 14.70 -3.89
C ILE A 334 -7.48 15.23 -4.61
N GLN A 335 -8.16 16.15 -3.98
CA GLN A 335 -9.22 16.97 -4.58
C GLN A 335 -8.59 18.23 -5.14
N ASP A 336 -8.45 18.28 -6.48
CA ASP A 336 -7.71 19.33 -7.18
C ASP A 336 -8.18 20.74 -6.81
N GLY A 337 -7.25 21.60 -6.41
CA GLY A 337 -7.51 22.97 -5.97
C GLY A 337 -8.04 23.12 -4.54
N LEU A 338 -8.41 22.04 -3.84
CA LEU A 338 -8.92 22.08 -2.48
C LEU A 338 -7.87 21.65 -1.44
N ASN A 339 -7.40 20.41 -1.49
CA ASN A 339 -6.45 19.84 -0.53
C ASN A 339 -5.07 19.56 -1.14
N GLY A 340 -4.89 19.91 -2.41
CA GLY A 340 -3.69 19.71 -3.19
C GLY A 340 -3.92 20.03 -4.65
N PHE A 341 -2.98 19.62 -5.50
CA PHE A 341 -3.08 19.76 -6.95
C PHE A 341 -2.86 18.43 -7.67
N LEU A 342 -3.67 18.19 -8.69
CA LEU A 342 -3.46 17.13 -9.67
C LEU A 342 -2.78 17.71 -10.91
N CYS A 343 -1.73 17.03 -11.37
CA CYS A 343 -0.94 17.41 -12.54
C CYS A 343 -1.23 16.47 -13.70
N GLU A 344 -1.08 16.98 -14.92
CA GLU A 344 -0.89 16.15 -16.10
C GLU A 344 0.51 15.50 -16.09
N GLU A 345 0.69 14.41 -16.85
CA GLU A 345 1.96 13.68 -16.89
C GLU A 345 3.13 14.57 -17.36
N GLY A 346 4.28 14.37 -16.74
CA GLY A 346 5.50 15.09 -17.05
C GLY A 346 5.93 16.07 -15.96
N PRO A 347 7.16 16.61 -16.05
CA PRO A 347 7.69 17.53 -15.07
C PRO A 347 7.16 18.98 -15.21
N GLU A 348 6.60 19.35 -16.38
CA GLU A 348 6.22 20.74 -16.69
C GLU A 348 5.00 21.17 -15.86
N ASP A 349 3.91 20.39 -15.86
CA ASP A 349 2.72 20.75 -15.07
C ASP A 349 2.96 20.52 -13.58
N LEU A 350 3.78 19.51 -13.22
CA LEU A 350 4.25 19.34 -11.83
C LEU A 350 4.99 20.60 -11.35
N ALA A 351 5.89 21.18 -12.17
CA ALA A 351 6.57 22.44 -11.86
C ALA A 351 5.57 23.59 -11.71
N ALA A 352 4.60 23.72 -12.61
CA ALA A 352 3.59 24.77 -12.54
C ALA A 352 2.74 24.70 -11.25
N LYS A 353 2.35 23.50 -10.80
CA LYS A 353 1.61 23.33 -9.53
C LYS A 353 2.50 23.60 -8.31
N LEU A 354 3.76 23.16 -8.35
CA LEU A 354 4.74 23.48 -7.30
C LEU A 354 5.00 24.99 -7.22
N ASP A 355 5.17 25.69 -8.35
CA ASP A 355 5.35 27.13 -8.41
C ASP A 355 4.24 27.90 -7.67
N ARG A 356 2.99 27.49 -7.89
CA ARG A 356 1.84 28.08 -7.18
C ARG A 356 1.91 27.90 -5.67
N LEU A 357 2.27 26.68 -5.21
CA LEU A 357 2.40 26.40 -3.78
C LEU A 357 3.63 27.07 -3.16
N MET A 358 4.75 27.08 -3.86
CA MET A 358 5.98 27.73 -3.37
C MET A 358 5.81 29.24 -3.22
N GLY A 359 5.12 29.87 -4.17
CA GLY A 359 4.90 31.33 -4.20
C GLY A 359 3.79 31.85 -3.29
N ASP A 360 2.85 30.98 -2.83
CA ASP A 360 1.69 31.41 -2.05
C ASP A 360 1.57 30.63 -0.72
N ARG A 361 2.05 31.24 0.34
CA ARG A 361 1.97 30.71 1.71
C ARG A 361 0.53 30.54 2.20
N ALA A 362 -0.35 31.51 1.92
CA ALA A 362 -1.74 31.43 2.35
C ALA A 362 -2.46 30.25 1.68
N LEU A 363 -2.14 30.01 0.41
CA LEU A 363 -2.63 28.83 -0.32
C LEU A 363 -2.14 27.53 0.33
N ARG A 364 -0.84 27.43 0.68
CA ARG A 364 -0.32 26.23 1.39
C ARG A 364 -1.05 25.97 2.70
N VAL A 365 -1.23 26.99 3.53
CA VAL A 365 -1.95 26.86 4.82
C VAL A 365 -3.37 26.38 4.60
N ARG A 366 -4.11 27.01 3.70
CA ARG A 366 -5.51 26.65 3.41
C ARG A 366 -5.63 25.22 2.88
N MET A 367 -4.80 24.85 1.91
CA MET A 367 -4.80 23.50 1.34
C MET A 367 -4.34 22.45 2.34
N GLY A 368 -3.35 22.76 3.18
CA GLY A 368 -2.88 21.85 4.23
C GLY A 368 -3.97 21.57 5.27
N GLN A 369 -4.74 22.58 5.67
CA GLN A 369 -5.90 22.38 6.54
C GLN A 369 -6.96 21.50 5.89
N ALA A 370 -7.28 21.72 4.62
CA ALA A 370 -8.22 20.91 3.87
C ALA A 370 -7.71 19.47 3.68
N ALA A 371 -6.40 19.28 3.46
CA ALA A 371 -5.77 17.96 3.37
C ALA A 371 -5.96 17.18 4.68
N ARG A 372 -5.64 17.80 5.81
CA ARG A 372 -5.85 17.18 7.12
C ARG A 372 -7.31 16.79 7.36
N GLU A 373 -8.24 17.68 7.08
CA GLU A 373 -9.67 17.42 7.25
C GLU A 373 -10.14 16.25 6.40
N SER A 374 -9.69 16.18 5.13
CA SER A 374 -10.04 15.10 4.22
C SER A 374 -9.53 13.71 4.66
N MET A 375 -8.47 13.65 5.47
CA MET A 375 -7.93 12.39 5.98
C MET A 375 -8.64 11.85 7.22
N LYS A 376 -9.52 12.61 7.88
CA LYS A 376 -10.27 12.14 9.04
C LYS A 376 -11.17 10.94 8.74
N GLN A 377 -11.68 10.83 7.53
CA GLN A 377 -12.47 9.67 7.10
C GLN A 377 -11.68 8.36 7.12
N TYR A 378 -10.35 8.45 7.08
CA TYR A 378 -9.42 7.31 7.15
C TYR A 378 -8.78 7.17 8.54
N ALA A 379 -9.33 7.82 9.55
CA ALA A 379 -8.86 7.68 10.93
C ALA A 379 -8.88 6.20 11.36
N PRO A 380 -7.88 5.74 12.12
CA PRO A 380 -7.79 4.33 12.52
C PRO A 380 -9.09 3.78 13.11
N GLU A 381 -9.70 4.48 14.07
CA GLU A 381 -10.96 4.02 14.68
C GLU A 381 -12.06 3.79 13.63
N ALA A 382 -12.31 4.76 12.75
CA ALA A 382 -13.34 4.64 11.72
C ALA A 382 -13.10 3.46 10.77
N ILE A 383 -11.85 3.22 10.38
CA ILE A 383 -11.48 2.11 9.50
C ILE A 383 -11.63 0.77 10.23
N TRP A 384 -11.17 0.69 11.47
CA TRP A 384 -11.24 -0.57 12.21
C TRP A 384 -12.67 -0.91 12.64
N ASP A 385 -13.51 0.07 12.97
CA ASP A 385 -14.94 -0.13 13.22
C ASP A 385 -15.66 -0.66 11.97
N ALA A 386 -15.32 -0.13 10.79
CA ALA A 386 -15.87 -0.62 9.53
C ALA A 386 -15.46 -2.08 9.25
N TRP A 387 -14.21 -2.44 9.56
CA TRP A 387 -13.72 -3.81 9.42
C TRP A 387 -14.40 -4.76 10.41
N GLU A 388 -14.48 -4.41 11.68
CA GLU A 388 -15.13 -5.22 12.72
C GLU A 388 -16.58 -5.50 12.37
N LYS A 389 -17.33 -4.45 12.00
CA LYS A 389 -18.71 -4.60 11.54
C LYS A 389 -18.83 -5.51 10.32
N LEU A 390 -17.92 -5.40 9.34
CA LEU A 390 -17.92 -6.29 8.18
C LEU A 390 -17.70 -7.76 8.58
N LEU A 391 -16.77 -8.01 9.49
CA LEU A 391 -16.45 -9.35 9.99
C LEU A 391 -17.68 -9.96 10.71
N GLU A 392 -18.35 -9.19 11.57
CA GLU A 392 -19.58 -9.58 12.26
C GLU A 392 -20.71 -9.91 11.28
N ASP A 393 -20.95 -9.01 10.31
CA ASP A 393 -21.99 -9.17 9.27
C ASP A 393 -21.77 -10.43 8.40
N ILE A 394 -20.50 -10.82 8.19
CA ILE A 394 -20.15 -12.01 7.41
C ILE A 394 -20.24 -13.27 8.27
N ALA A 395 -19.78 -13.25 9.52
CA ALA A 395 -19.84 -14.38 10.43
C ALA A 395 -21.29 -14.74 10.80
N ALA A 396 -22.16 -13.77 10.97
CA ALA A 396 -23.59 -13.96 11.32
C ALA A 396 -24.42 -14.62 10.20
N LYS A 397 -23.91 -14.66 8.95
CA LYS A 397 -24.59 -15.27 7.79
C LYS A 397 -24.26 -16.76 7.58
N LYS A 398 -23.58 -17.37 8.53
CA LYS A 398 -23.15 -18.79 8.53
C LYS A 398 -24.29 -19.79 8.70
#